data_90bd00e4d1110d2317d76de6856c35ce
#
_entry.id   90bd00e4d1110d2317d76de6856c35ce
#
_cell.length_a   1.000
_cell.length_b   1.000
_cell.length_c   1.000
_cell.angle_alpha   90.00
_cell.angle_beta   90.00
_cell.angle_gamma   90.00
#
_symmetry.space_group_name_H-M   'P 1'
#
loop_
_entity.id
_entity.type
_entity.pdbx_description
1 polymer ?
#
loop_
_entity_poly.entity_id
_entity_poly.type
_entity_poly.pdbx_seq_one_letter_code
_entity_poly.pdbx_strand_id
1 'polypeptide(L)'
;MTSFNSVGDQSRSYQLRLSQHLLKSKLDRLTKEVATGIRSDIPLALNGDLSRVSHVDTRITMLATYQQNASEAKTMFESMQRVLERIQSSTDSIGPSVMTEANTSPDDVLRMRASQISQDFRSVFSALNTNVSGRHLFSGNRTDTAPLGSFDDLISGLNAAVAGATNAND
;
A
#
# COMPACT_ATOMS: atom_id res chain seq x y z
N MET A 1 -36.48 -59.67 -47.60
CA MET A 1 -36.33 -59.78 -46.12
C MET A 1 -34.97 -59.23 -45.70
N THR A 2 -34.78 -57.91 -45.69
CA THR A 2 -33.49 -57.29 -45.37
C THR A 2 -33.55 -55.99 -44.59
N SER A 3 -34.65 -55.67 -43.88
CA SER A 3 -34.83 -54.36 -43.23
C SER A 3 -34.70 -54.36 -41.68
N PHE A 4 -34.59 -55.53 -41.05
CA PHE A 4 -34.49 -55.60 -39.58
C PHE A 4 -33.03 -55.53 -39.04
N ASN A 5 -32.05 -55.80 -39.91
CA ASN A 5 -30.62 -55.70 -39.50
C ASN A 5 -30.11 -54.24 -39.44
N SER A 6 -30.73 -53.29 -40.15
CA SER A 6 -30.22 -51.93 -40.28
C SER A 6 -30.42 -51.11 -39.03
N VAL A 7 -31.51 -51.26 -38.27
CA VAL A 7 -31.79 -50.51 -37.05
C VAL A 7 -30.90 -50.95 -35.90
N GLY A 8 -30.66 -52.26 -35.78
CA GLY A 8 -29.72 -52.81 -34.78
C GLY A 8 -28.26 -52.39 -35.04
N ASP A 9 -27.88 -52.31 -36.31
CA ASP A 9 -26.51 -51.91 -36.70
C ASP A 9 -26.28 -50.41 -36.56
N GLN A 10 -27.29 -49.58 -36.81
CA GLN A 10 -27.25 -48.14 -36.52
C GLN A 10 -27.16 -47.87 -35.03
N SER A 11 -27.95 -48.54 -34.22
CA SER A 11 -27.88 -48.39 -32.77
C SER A 11 -26.52 -48.80 -32.21
N ARG A 12 -25.94 -49.88 -32.71
CA ARG A 12 -24.62 -50.37 -32.35
C ARG A 12 -23.52 -49.40 -32.77
N SER A 13 -23.59 -48.88 -33.98
CA SER A 13 -22.63 -47.88 -34.51
C SER A 13 -22.72 -46.58 -33.73
N TYR A 14 -23.91 -46.15 -33.32
CA TYR A 14 -24.10 -44.97 -32.46
C TYR A 14 -23.48 -45.17 -31.08
N GLN A 15 -23.71 -46.28 -30.43
CA GLN A 15 -23.10 -46.64 -29.16
C GLN A 15 -21.57 -46.68 -29.22
N LEU A 16 -21.03 -47.25 -30.30
CA LEU A 16 -19.57 -47.28 -30.54
C LEU A 16 -19.00 -45.87 -30.70
N ARG A 17 -19.64 -44.99 -31.45
CA ARG A 17 -19.20 -43.59 -31.63
C ARG A 17 -19.27 -42.85 -30.30
N LEU A 18 -20.33 -43.02 -29.52
CA LEU A 18 -20.47 -42.40 -28.20
C LEU A 18 -19.36 -42.85 -27.24
N SER A 19 -19.09 -44.17 -27.19
CA SER A 19 -18.02 -44.70 -26.36
C SER A 19 -16.62 -44.25 -26.80
N GLN A 20 -16.37 -44.17 -28.11
CA GLN A 20 -15.13 -43.59 -28.65
C GLN A 20 -14.96 -42.12 -28.29
N HIS A 21 -16.03 -41.33 -28.39
CA HIS A 21 -15.98 -39.92 -28.03
C HIS A 21 -15.69 -39.74 -26.52
N LEU A 22 -16.34 -40.51 -25.66
CA LEU A 22 -16.10 -40.49 -24.21
C LEU A 22 -14.67 -40.95 -23.88
N LEU A 23 -14.17 -41.99 -24.55
CA LEU A 23 -12.80 -42.46 -24.34
C LEU A 23 -11.78 -41.41 -24.78
N LYS A 24 -11.98 -40.80 -25.94
CA LYS A 24 -11.10 -39.72 -26.43
C LYS A 24 -11.09 -38.53 -25.48
N SER A 25 -12.24 -38.04 -25.04
CA SER A 25 -12.35 -36.95 -24.06
C SER A 25 -11.65 -37.27 -22.74
N LYS A 26 -11.76 -38.52 -22.28
CA LYS A 26 -11.09 -39.01 -21.07
C LYS A 26 -9.58 -39.07 -21.25
N LEU A 27 -9.11 -39.52 -22.41
CA LEU A 27 -7.68 -39.53 -22.77
C LEU A 27 -7.10 -38.14 -22.87
N ASP A 28 -7.76 -37.22 -23.55
CA ASP A 28 -7.32 -35.82 -23.68
C ASP A 28 -7.20 -35.16 -22.32
N ARG A 29 -8.18 -35.40 -21.43
CA ARG A 29 -8.14 -34.92 -20.05
C ARG A 29 -6.95 -35.49 -19.28
N LEU A 30 -6.77 -36.79 -19.29
CA LEU A 30 -5.67 -37.45 -18.57
C LEU A 30 -4.30 -37.02 -19.10
N THR A 31 -4.16 -36.89 -20.43
CA THR A 31 -2.93 -36.38 -21.06
C THR A 31 -2.60 -34.98 -20.57
N LYS A 32 -3.61 -34.11 -20.51
CA LYS A 32 -3.45 -32.74 -19.96
C LYS A 32 -3.08 -32.76 -18.48
N GLU A 33 -3.70 -33.63 -17.70
CA GLU A 33 -3.39 -33.76 -16.26
C GLU A 33 -1.96 -34.25 -16.02
N VAL A 34 -1.49 -35.22 -16.84
CA VAL A 34 -0.10 -35.71 -16.77
C VAL A 34 0.89 -34.62 -17.21
N ALA A 35 0.56 -33.90 -18.28
CA ALA A 35 1.44 -32.82 -18.77
C ALA A 35 1.56 -31.65 -17.84
N THR A 36 0.48 -31.28 -17.12
CA THR A 36 0.44 -30.13 -16.20
C THR A 36 0.72 -30.50 -14.75
N GLY A 37 0.63 -31.76 -14.37
CA GLY A 37 0.66 -32.21 -12.98
C GLY A 37 -0.56 -31.79 -12.14
N ILE A 38 -1.56 -31.16 -12.77
CA ILE A 38 -2.75 -30.62 -12.10
C ILE A 38 -3.99 -31.37 -12.56
N ARG A 39 -4.85 -31.77 -11.64
CA ARG A 39 -6.15 -32.37 -11.98
C ARG A 39 -7.08 -31.35 -12.62
N SER A 40 -7.65 -31.70 -13.78
CA SER A 40 -8.56 -30.83 -14.53
C SER A 40 -9.97 -30.77 -13.92
N ASP A 41 -10.37 -31.83 -13.19
CA ASP A 41 -11.69 -31.93 -12.57
C ASP A 41 -11.54 -32.13 -11.06
N ILE A 42 -11.39 -31.01 -10.36
CA ILE A 42 -11.24 -30.97 -8.90
C ILE A 42 -12.52 -31.47 -8.19
N PRO A 43 -13.74 -31.08 -8.60
CA PRO A 43 -14.97 -31.57 -8.00
C PRO A 43 -15.09 -33.10 -8.04
N LEU A 44 -14.75 -33.71 -9.18
CA LEU A 44 -14.78 -35.17 -9.34
C LEU A 44 -13.71 -35.85 -8.47
N ALA A 45 -12.52 -35.25 -8.37
CA ALA A 45 -11.42 -35.78 -7.57
C ALA A 45 -11.71 -35.77 -6.06
N LEU A 46 -12.58 -34.86 -5.61
CA LEU A 46 -12.96 -34.66 -4.20
C LEU A 46 -14.34 -35.24 -3.86
N ASN A 47 -14.91 -36.10 -4.75
CA ASN A 47 -16.26 -36.65 -4.58
C ASN A 47 -17.35 -35.59 -4.28
N GLY A 48 -17.21 -34.39 -4.85
CA GLY A 48 -18.12 -33.27 -4.65
C GLY A 48 -17.91 -32.47 -3.36
N ASP A 49 -16.97 -32.85 -2.50
CA ASP A 49 -16.63 -32.07 -1.30
C ASP A 49 -15.67 -30.92 -1.63
N LEU A 50 -16.24 -29.79 -2.03
CA LEU A 50 -15.50 -28.55 -2.33
C LEU A 50 -15.21 -27.70 -1.10
N SER A 51 -15.68 -28.08 0.08
CA SER A 51 -15.55 -27.29 1.31
C SER A 51 -14.07 -27.03 1.64
N ARG A 52 -13.22 -28.03 1.52
CA ARG A 52 -11.78 -27.91 1.77
C ARG A 52 -11.08 -26.98 0.76
N VAL A 53 -11.46 -27.06 -0.51
CA VAL A 53 -10.89 -26.18 -1.58
C VAL A 53 -11.32 -24.75 -1.33
N SER A 54 -12.60 -24.51 -1.06
CA SER A 54 -13.12 -23.19 -0.73
C SER A 54 -12.45 -22.60 0.53
N HIS A 55 -12.18 -23.42 1.55
CA HIS A 55 -11.45 -23.00 2.74
C HIS A 55 -10.01 -22.59 2.42
N VAL A 56 -9.30 -23.36 1.58
CA VAL A 56 -7.93 -23.04 1.17
C VAL A 56 -7.91 -21.79 0.32
N ASP A 57 -8.81 -21.66 -0.64
CA ASP A 57 -8.92 -20.48 -1.50
C ASP A 57 -9.22 -19.20 -0.70
N THR A 58 -10.15 -19.28 0.25
CA THR A 58 -10.43 -18.18 1.18
C THR A 58 -9.19 -17.77 1.98
N ARG A 59 -8.40 -18.76 2.47
CA ARG A 59 -7.16 -18.48 3.20
C ARG A 59 -6.10 -17.85 2.30
N ILE A 60 -5.95 -18.30 1.07
CA ILE A 60 -5.02 -17.71 0.09
C ILE A 60 -5.39 -16.26 -0.18
N THR A 61 -6.67 -15.98 -0.43
CA THR A 61 -7.18 -14.62 -0.64
C THR A 61 -6.94 -13.73 0.57
N MET A 62 -7.18 -14.24 1.78
CA MET A 62 -6.93 -13.52 3.03
C MET A 62 -5.44 -13.22 3.21
N LEU A 63 -4.56 -14.20 2.95
CA LEU A 63 -3.10 -14.00 3.01
C LEU A 63 -2.62 -12.98 1.97
N ALA A 64 -3.13 -13.01 0.75
CA ALA A 64 -2.84 -12.00 -0.27
C ALA A 64 -3.25 -10.60 0.18
N THR A 65 -4.41 -10.46 0.79
CA THR A 65 -4.87 -9.19 1.38
C THR A 65 -3.95 -8.72 2.51
N TYR A 66 -3.55 -9.62 3.40
CA TYR A 66 -2.60 -9.27 4.47
C TYR A 66 -1.23 -8.84 3.92
N GLN A 67 -0.74 -9.52 2.89
CA GLN A 67 0.50 -9.15 2.23
C GLN A 67 0.43 -7.77 1.59
N GLN A 68 -0.69 -7.46 0.94
CA GLN A 68 -0.92 -6.12 0.38
C GLN A 68 -0.96 -5.05 1.49
N ASN A 69 -1.73 -5.27 2.55
CA ASN A 69 -1.81 -4.34 3.68
C ASN A 69 -0.44 -4.12 4.35
N ALA A 70 0.35 -5.18 4.50
CA ALA A 70 1.70 -5.09 5.04
C ALA A 70 2.64 -4.28 4.11
N SER A 71 2.51 -4.45 2.79
CA SER A 71 3.27 -3.66 1.81
C SER A 71 2.90 -2.18 1.84
N GLU A 72 1.62 -1.86 1.95
CA GLU A 72 1.14 -0.48 2.08
C GLU A 72 1.65 0.16 3.39
N ALA A 73 1.54 -0.56 4.50
CA ALA A 73 2.07 -0.11 5.79
C ALA A 73 3.59 0.13 5.74
N LYS A 74 4.35 -0.77 5.10
CA LYS A 74 5.79 -0.61 4.88
C LYS A 74 6.10 0.68 4.14
N THR A 75 5.42 0.94 3.02
CA THR A 75 5.60 2.17 2.22
C THR A 75 5.30 3.42 3.05
N MET A 76 4.27 3.37 3.87
CA MET A 76 3.91 4.47 4.77
C MET A 76 5.00 4.72 5.82
N PHE A 77 5.52 3.67 6.48
CA PHE A 77 6.61 3.78 7.45
C PHE A 77 7.91 4.28 6.84
N GLU A 78 8.28 3.79 5.65
CA GLU A 78 9.45 4.28 4.92
C GLU A 78 9.33 5.77 4.55
N SER A 79 8.11 6.22 4.26
CA SER A 79 7.85 7.63 4.02
C SER A 79 7.96 8.47 5.30
N MET A 80 7.43 7.96 6.42
CA MET A 80 7.60 8.59 7.74
C MET A 80 9.07 8.71 8.14
N GLN A 81 9.87 7.64 7.96
CA GLN A 81 11.29 7.66 8.26
C GLN A 81 12.03 8.72 7.46
N ARG A 82 11.79 8.80 6.14
CA ARG A 82 12.41 9.84 5.29
C ARG A 82 12.05 11.26 5.74
N VAL A 83 10.83 11.47 6.18
CA VAL A 83 10.40 12.78 6.70
C VAL A 83 11.10 13.09 8.02
N LEU A 84 11.20 12.13 8.92
CA LEU A 84 11.89 12.30 10.21
C LEU A 84 13.39 12.54 10.04
N GLU A 85 14.05 11.81 9.13
CA GLU A 85 15.46 12.04 8.77
C GLU A 85 15.67 13.47 8.22
N ARG A 86 14.76 13.94 7.38
CA ARG A 86 14.81 15.30 6.86
C ARG A 86 14.65 16.35 7.98
N ILE A 87 13.71 16.14 8.90
CA ILE A 87 13.50 17.01 10.07
C ILE A 87 14.75 17.02 10.94
N GLN A 88 15.32 15.85 11.23
CA GLN A 88 16.54 15.74 12.03
C GLN A 88 17.68 16.49 11.36
N SER A 89 17.93 16.28 10.07
CA SER A 89 18.98 16.99 9.31
C SER A 89 18.80 18.50 9.33
N SER A 90 17.55 18.99 9.19
CA SER A 90 17.25 20.43 9.30
C SER A 90 17.52 20.96 10.70
N THR A 91 17.15 20.22 11.75
CA THR A 91 17.35 20.63 13.15
C THR A 91 18.83 20.65 13.52
N ASP A 92 19.59 19.64 13.06
CA ASP A 92 21.03 19.55 13.31
C ASP A 92 21.81 20.72 12.66
N SER A 93 21.30 21.30 11.58
CA SER A 93 21.90 22.45 10.92
C SER A 93 21.57 23.78 11.61
N ILE A 94 20.37 23.91 12.21
CA ILE A 94 19.89 25.13 12.83
C ILE A 94 20.57 25.39 14.18
N GLY A 95 20.66 24.36 15.03
CA GLY A 95 21.16 24.50 16.40
C GLY A 95 22.52 25.16 16.54
N PRO A 96 23.57 24.65 15.89
CA PRO A 96 24.91 25.23 15.96
C PRO A 96 25.00 26.65 15.39
N SER A 97 24.25 26.95 14.31
CA SER A 97 24.28 28.28 13.68
C SER A 97 23.68 29.36 14.58
N VAL A 98 22.60 29.06 15.30
CA VAL A 98 22.00 30.00 16.26
C VAL A 98 22.94 30.28 17.43
N MET A 99 23.56 29.25 18.00
CA MET A 99 24.42 29.40 19.17
C MET A 99 25.74 30.15 18.89
N THR A 100 26.28 29.99 17.69
CA THR A 100 27.60 30.55 17.33
C THR A 100 27.48 32.02 16.89
N GLU A 101 26.41 32.41 16.22
CA GLU A 101 26.29 33.70 15.54
C GLU A 101 25.49 34.76 16.31
N ALA A 102 24.67 34.35 17.28
CA ALA A 102 23.81 35.26 18.03
C ALA A 102 24.56 36.35 18.80
N ASN A 103 25.83 36.12 19.18
CA ASN A 103 26.62 37.03 20.03
C ASN A 103 27.71 37.77 19.29
N THR A 104 28.00 37.51 18.02
CA THR A 104 29.20 38.03 17.34
C THR A 104 28.97 38.59 15.94
N SER A 105 27.76 38.45 15.40
CA SER A 105 27.50 38.80 13.98
C SER A 105 26.84 40.16 13.81
N PRO A 106 27.13 40.90 12.75
CA PRO A 106 26.44 42.15 12.35
C PRO A 106 24.93 41.92 12.10
N ASP A 107 24.11 42.95 12.25
CA ASP A 107 22.66 42.91 12.12
C ASP A 107 22.13 42.40 10.79
N ASP A 108 22.82 42.66 9.69
CA ASP A 108 22.47 42.17 8.36
C ASP A 108 22.67 40.66 8.23
N VAL A 109 23.72 40.12 8.83
CA VAL A 109 23.97 38.65 8.89
C VAL A 109 22.90 37.99 9.74
N LEU A 110 22.53 38.59 10.88
CA LEU A 110 21.46 38.06 11.75
C LEU A 110 20.11 38.00 11.02
N ARG A 111 19.75 39.04 10.24
CA ARG A 111 18.51 39.06 9.44
C ARG A 111 18.51 37.99 8.35
N MET A 112 19.64 37.81 7.66
CA MET A 112 19.78 36.79 6.64
C MET A 112 19.61 35.37 7.27
N ARG A 113 20.22 35.15 8.42
CA ARG A 113 20.10 33.88 9.17
C ARG A 113 18.69 33.64 9.69
N ALA A 114 18.04 34.66 10.22
CA ALA A 114 16.64 34.56 10.65
C ALA A 114 15.71 34.15 9.48
N SER A 115 15.97 34.72 8.28
CA SER A 115 15.24 34.31 7.06
C SER A 115 15.50 32.86 6.69
N GLN A 116 16.75 32.41 6.76
CA GLN A 116 17.11 31.00 6.49
C GLN A 116 16.44 30.04 7.49
N ILE A 117 16.54 30.34 8.80
CA ILE A 117 15.91 29.54 9.85
C ILE A 117 14.39 29.49 9.66
N SER A 118 13.76 30.62 9.28
CA SER A 118 12.33 30.63 8.98
C SER A 118 11.95 29.73 7.81
N GLN A 119 12.79 29.68 6.75
CA GLN A 119 12.59 28.78 5.61
C GLN A 119 12.76 27.30 6.02
N ASP A 120 13.80 27.00 6.81
CA ASP A 120 14.05 25.64 7.30
C ASP A 120 12.90 25.18 8.20
N PHE A 121 12.41 26.06 9.08
CA PHE A 121 11.27 25.76 9.93
C PHE A 121 9.98 25.57 9.12
N ARG A 122 9.74 26.37 8.08
CA ARG A 122 8.64 26.18 7.13
C ARG A 122 8.75 24.82 6.41
N SER A 123 9.95 24.40 6.06
CA SER A 123 10.21 23.09 5.45
C SER A 123 9.86 21.94 6.41
N VAL A 124 10.25 22.05 7.68
CA VAL A 124 9.89 21.06 8.72
C VAL A 124 8.36 21.02 8.92
N PHE A 125 7.73 22.16 8.97
CA PHE A 125 6.27 22.27 9.11
C PHE A 125 5.52 21.61 7.95
N SER A 126 5.98 21.87 6.71
CA SER A 126 5.47 21.23 5.50
C SER A 126 5.71 19.72 5.51
N ALA A 127 6.87 19.29 5.99
CA ALA A 127 7.22 17.87 6.10
C ALA A 127 6.29 17.13 7.07
N LEU A 128 5.94 17.74 8.21
CA LEU A 128 4.96 17.17 9.15
C LEU A 128 3.54 17.11 8.58
N ASN A 129 3.19 17.99 7.65
CA ASN A 129 1.91 17.99 6.95
C ASN A 129 1.91 17.07 5.69
N THR A 130 2.96 16.27 5.48
CA THR A 130 3.06 15.39 4.31
C THR A 130 1.87 14.44 4.23
N ASN A 131 1.31 14.36 3.02
CA ASN A 131 0.22 13.47 2.66
C ASN A 131 0.72 12.40 1.68
N VAL A 132 0.36 11.14 1.94
CA VAL A 132 0.64 10.01 1.04
C VAL A 132 -0.67 9.28 0.77
N SER A 133 -1.04 9.19 -0.49
CA SER A 133 -2.29 8.53 -0.93
C SER A 133 -3.55 9.06 -0.23
N GLY A 134 -3.62 10.38 0.01
CA GLY A 134 -4.75 11.03 0.66
C GLY A 134 -4.76 10.96 2.19
N ARG A 135 -3.71 10.42 2.81
CA ARG A 135 -3.60 10.25 4.26
C ARG A 135 -2.41 11.05 4.80
N HIS A 136 -2.63 11.88 5.79
CA HIS A 136 -1.55 12.58 6.49
C HIS A 136 -0.79 11.61 7.39
N LEU A 137 0.54 11.61 7.26
CA LEU A 137 1.40 10.63 7.93
C LEU A 137 1.46 10.79 9.45
N PHE A 138 1.33 12.03 9.95
CA PHE A 138 1.55 12.38 11.35
C PHE A 138 0.29 12.82 12.10
N SER A 139 -0.89 12.67 11.48
CA SER A 139 -2.18 13.07 12.09
C SER A 139 -2.79 12.02 13.03
N GLY A 140 -2.08 10.92 13.28
CA GLY A 140 -2.55 9.84 14.14
C GLY A 140 -3.80 9.16 13.58
N ASN A 141 -4.90 9.19 14.33
CA ASN A 141 -6.15 8.52 13.92
C ASN A 141 -7.02 9.35 12.97
N ARG A 142 -6.71 10.64 12.77
CA ARG A 142 -7.44 11.56 11.89
C ARG A 142 -6.65 11.84 10.61
N THR A 143 -6.43 10.80 9.84
CA THR A 143 -5.57 10.82 8.63
C THR A 143 -6.08 11.72 7.51
N ASP A 144 -7.32 12.16 7.56
CA ASP A 144 -8.00 13.06 6.62
C ASP A 144 -7.70 14.55 6.86
N THR A 145 -7.14 14.89 8.03
CA THR A 145 -6.83 16.27 8.40
C THR A 145 -5.34 16.48 8.60
N ALA A 146 -4.83 17.65 8.19
CA ALA A 146 -3.44 18.00 8.43
C ALA A 146 -3.16 18.07 9.94
N PRO A 147 -2.03 17.51 10.43
CA PRO A 147 -1.67 17.51 11.83
C PRO A 147 -1.37 18.92 12.37
N LEU A 148 -0.84 19.79 11.52
CA LEU A 148 -0.52 21.18 11.86
C LEU A 148 -1.35 22.14 11.00
N GLY A 149 -1.72 23.28 11.57
CA GLY A 149 -2.42 24.35 10.87
C GLY A 149 -1.56 25.06 9.82
N SER A 150 -1.79 26.34 9.58
CA SER A 150 -0.95 27.11 8.67
C SER A 150 0.32 27.60 9.37
N PHE A 151 1.46 27.56 8.69
CA PHE A 151 2.71 28.14 9.19
C PHE A 151 2.58 29.66 9.39
N ASP A 152 1.85 30.33 8.51
CA ASP A 152 1.67 31.76 8.57
C ASP A 152 0.81 32.18 9.78
N ASP A 153 -0.18 31.33 10.16
CA ASP A 153 -0.97 31.54 11.39
C ASP A 153 -0.11 31.37 12.65
N LEU A 154 0.79 30.40 12.66
CA LEU A 154 1.75 30.21 13.75
C LEU A 154 2.64 31.44 13.94
N ILE A 155 3.23 31.94 12.84
CA ILE A 155 4.10 33.12 12.87
C ILE A 155 3.32 34.36 13.27
N SER A 156 2.10 34.52 12.80
CA SER A 156 1.24 35.64 13.18
C SER A 156 0.90 35.59 14.68
N GLY A 157 0.58 34.42 15.22
CA GLY A 157 0.33 34.21 16.63
C GLY A 157 1.58 34.47 17.49
N LEU A 158 2.75 34.02 17.05
CA LEU A 158 4.02 34.28 17.72
C LEU A 158 4.34 35.76 17.75
N ASN A 159 4.22 36.45 16.62
CA ASN A 159 4.45 37.89 16.54
C ASN A 159 3.49 38.69 17.44
N ALA A 160 2.21 38.27 17.52
CA ALA A 160 1.25 38.89 18.41
C ALA A 160 1.60 38.69 19.90
N ALA A 161 2.08 37.51 20.27
CA ALA A 161 2.52 37.19 21.62
C ALA A 161 3.77 38.02 22.03
N VAL A 162 4.77 38.08 21.10
CA VAL A 162 6.01 38.85 21.35
C VAL A 162 5.76 40.38 21.40
N ALA A 163 4.84 40.89 20.55
CA ALA A 163 4.48 42.29 20.53
C ALA A 163 3.81 42.77 21.86
N GLY A 164 3.24 41.85 22.64
CA GLY A 164 2.70 42.10 23.96
C GLY A 164 3.73 42.10 25.09
N ALA A 165 4.93 41.54 24.84
CA ALA A 165 6.01 41.51 25.84
C ALA A 165 6.70 42.87 25.91
N THR A 166 6.75 43.47 27.09
CA THR A 166 7.33 44.81 27.31
C THR A 166 8.77 44.77 27.78
N ASN A 167 9.23 43.65 28.32
CA ASN A 167 10.60 43.42 28.72
C ASN A 167 10.93 41.90 28.72
N ALA A 168 12.21 41.56 28.92
CA ALA A 168 12.72 40.18 28.85
C ALA A 168 12.17 39.24 29.94
N ASN A 169 11.43 39.75 30.90
CA ASN A 169 10.83 38.97 32.00
C ASN A 169 9.31 38.75 31.83
N ASP A 170 8.69 39.31 30.78
CA ASP A 170 7.30 39.09 30.40
C ASP A 170 7.17 37.89 29.44
#